data_5d281200cac16cda9fe193899bd21dfa
#
_entry.id   5d281200cac16cda9fe193899bd21dfa
#
_cell.length_a   1.000
_cell.length_b   1.000
_cell.length_c   1.000
_cell.angle_alpha   90.00
_cell.angle_beta   90.00
_cell.angle_gamma   90.00
#
_symmetry.space_group_name_H-M   'P 1'
#
loop_
_entity.id
_entity.type
_entity.pdbx_description
1 polymer ?
#
loop_
_entity_poly.entity_id
_entity_poly.type
_entity_poly.pdbx_seq_one_letter_code
_entity_poly.pdbx_strand_id
1 'polypeptide(L)'
;MKEHKIGIIMNGVTGRMGTNQHLLRSIAEIMKQGGVKLSGGETIMPDPILVGRDLAKLEKLSALSGVKKISTNLTEALSNPANIIYFDSQTTGRRAEAVRQAVKAGKHIYCEKPIAPALLTSLQRN
;
A
#
# COMPACT_ATOMS: atom_id res chain seq x y z
N MET A 1 -25.83 -4.72 -6.00
CA MET A 1 -24.40 -5.02 -6.08
C MET A 1 -23.69 -4.35 -4.93
N LYS A 2 -22.89 -5.10 -4.20
CA LYS A 2 -22.17 -4.58 -3.04
C LYS A 2 -20.73 -4.32 -3.41
N GLU A 3 -20.28 -3.09 -3.23
CA GLU A 3 -18.90 -2.69 -3.48
C GLU A 3 -18.16 -2.54 -2.15
N HIS A 4 -17.02 -3.22 -2.03
CA HIS A 4 -16.15 -3.13 -0.87
C HIS A 4 -14.90 -2.35 -1.25
N LYS A 5 -14.75 -1.14 -0.74
CA LYS A 5 -13.52 -0.38 -0.92
C LYS A 5 -12.47 -0.87 0.07
N ILE A 6 -11.29 -1.21 -0.44
CA ILE A 6 -10.19 -1.68 0.38
C ILE A 6 -9.04 -0.69 0.25
N GLY A 7 -8.81 0.09 1.29
CA GLY A 7 -7.70 1.03 1.34
C GLY A 7 -6.36 0.29 1.46
N ILE A 8 -5.42 0.67 0.61
CA ILE A 8 -4.08 0.07 0.57
C ILE A 8 -3.05 1.17 0.75
N ILE A 9 -2.31 1.11 1.86
CA ILE A 9 -1.19 2.02 2.08
C ILE A 9 0.02 1.47 1.34
N MET A 10 0.53 2.22 0.37
CA MET A 10 1.70 1.82 -0.41
C MET A 10 2.88 2.69 -0.01
N ASN A 11 3.71 2.19 0.91
CA ASN A 11 4.81 2.94 1.50
C ASN A 11 6.14 2.60 0.84
N GLY A 12 6.94 3.63 0.59
CA GLY A 12 8.29 3.49 0.03
C GLY A 12 8.32 3.23 -1.47
N VAL A 13 7.19 3.40 -2.15
CA VAL A 13 7.08 3.10 -3.60
C VAL A 13 7.90 4.03 -4.47
N THR A 14 8.31 5.19 -3.95
CA THR A 14 9.14 6.13 -4.72
C THR A 14 10.58 5.66 -4.87
N GLY A 15 11.05 4.76 -4.01
CA GLY A 15 12.42 4.25 -4.06
C GLY A 15 12.72 3.36 -5.26
N ARG A 16 11.72 2.72 -5.83
CA ARG A 16 11.84 1.83 -6.99
C ARG A 16 10.78 2.19 -8.01
N MET A 17 10.85 3.40 -8.52
CA MET A 17 9.79 3.97 -9.36
C MET A 17 9.46 3.11 -10.59
N GLY A 18 10.46 2.54 -11.26
CA GLY A 18 10.21 1.72 -12.44
C GLY A 18 9.38 0.47 -12.15
N THR A 19 9.75 -0.27 -11.11
CA THR A 19 9.04 -1.49 -10.70
C THR A 19 7.67 -1.15 -10.12
N ASN A 20 7.63 -0.18 -9.22
CA ASN A 20 6.38 0.21 -8.55
C ASN A 20 5.39 0.85 -9.51
N GLN A 21 5.87 1.53 -10.55
CA GLN A 21 5.00 2.10 -11.56
C GLN A 21 4.13 1.04 -12.24
N HIS A 22 4.71 -0.12 -12.57
CA HIS A 22 3.96 -1.22 -13.17
C HIS A 22 2.89 -1.76 -12.22
N LEU A 23 3.26 -1.96 -10.95
CA LEU A 23 2.31 -2.43 -9.96
C LEU A 23 1.15 -1.43 -9.79
N LEU A 24 1.49 -0.15 -9.67
CA LEU A 24 0.49 0.90 -9.47
C LEU A 24 -0.41 1.07 -10.70
N ARG A 25 0.14 0.91 -11.91
CA ARG A 25 -0.67 0.93 -13.13
C ARG A 25 -1.64 -0.22 -13.17
N SER A 26 -1.22 -1.41 -12.73
CA SER A 26 -2.11 -2.56 -12.65
C SER A 26 -3.27 -2.30 -11.70
N ILE A 27 -2.99 -1.71 -10.54
CA ILE A 27 -4.03 -1.33 -9.57
C ILE A 27 -4.97 -0.28 -10.18
N ALA A 28 -4.41 0.72 -10.86
CA ALA A 28 -5.22 1.76 -11.50
C ALA A 28 -6.13 1.19 -12.60
N GLU A 29 -5.64 0.21 -13.36
CA GLU A 29 -6.46 -0.46 -14.37
C GLU A 29 -7.61 -1.24 -13.74
N ILE A 30 -7.36 -1.91 -12.62
CA ILE A 30 -8.42 -2.59 -11.87
C ILE A 30 -9.48 -1.60 -11.43
N MET A 31 -9.07 -0.42 -10.96
CA MET A 31 -9.99 0.64 -10.57
C MET A 31 -10.82 1.12 -11.74
N LYS A 32 -10.19 1.32 -12.91
CA LYS A 32 -10.88 1.79 -14.12
C LYS A 32 -11.94 0.79 -14.61
N GLN A 33 -11.67 -0.49 -14.50
CA GLN A 33 -12.63 -1.51 -14.94
C GLN A 33 -13.75 -1.75 -13.93
N GLY A 34 -13.76 -1.04 -12.80
CA GLY A 34 -14.79 -1.16 -11.79
C GLY A 34 -14.49 -2.13 -10.67
N GLY A 35 -13.21 -2.46 -10.47
CA GLY A 35 -12.78 -3.34 -9.40
C GLY A 35 -12.73 -4.81 -9.79
N VAL A 36 -12.51 -5.66 -8.79
CA VAL A 36 -12.50 -7.14 -8.97
C VAL A 36 -13.86 -7.68 -8.60
N LYS A 37 -14.51 -8.33 -9.56
CA LYS A 37 -15.84 -8.89 -9.34
C LYS A 37 -15.74 -10.28 -8.72
N LEU A 38 -16.49 -10.47 -7.65
CA LEU A 38 -16.59 -11.76 -6.96
C LEU A 38 -17.91 -12.44 -7.32
N SER A 39 -17.98 -13.75 -7.07
CA SER A 39 -19.23 -14.48 -7.20
C SER A 39 -20.27 -13.92 -6.22
N GLY A 40 -21.55 -13.93 -6.61
CA GLY A 40 -22.61 -13.37 -5.76
C GLY A 40 -22.87 -11.89 -5.95
N GLY A 41 -22.27 -11.25 -6.96
CA GLY A 41 -22.53 -9.83 -7.27
C GLY A 41 -21.75 -8.83 -6.44
N GLU A 42 -20.79 -9.28 -5.66
CA GLU A 42 -19.93 -8.40 -4.89
C GLU A 42 -18.73 -7.94 -5.69
N THR A 43 -18.21 -6.75 -5.39
CA THR A 43 -17.05 -6.16 -6.07
C THR A 43 -16.07 -5.65 -5.03
N ILE A 44 -14.78 -5.91 -5.24
CA ILE A 44 -13.70 -5.33 -4.44
C ILE A 44 -13.07 -4.21 -5.24
N MET A 45 -13.07 -3.00 -4.68
CA MET A 45 -12.47 -1.82 -5.29
C MET A 45 -11.22 -1.42 -4.51
N PRO A 46 -10.03 -1.51 -5.11
CA PRO A 46 -8.81 -1.01 -4.45
C PRO A 46 -8.87 0.51 -4.30
N ASP A 47 -8.40 0.99 -3.17
CA ASP A 47 -8.30 2.43 -2.89
C ASP A 47 -6.90 2.73 -2.36
N PRO A 48 -5.89 2.81 -3.25
CA PRO A 48 -4.50 2.98 -2.84
C PRO A 48 -4.19 4.42 -2.44
N ILE A 49 -3.27 4.56 -1.47
CA ILE A 49 -2.66 5.83 -1.11
C ILE A 49 -1.14 5.65 -1.14
N LEU A 50 -0.45 6.52 -1.87
CA LEU A 50 1.00 6.49 -1.98
C LEU A 50 1.60 7.26 -0.81
N VAL A 51 2.47 6.60 -0.05
CA VAL A 51 3.13 7.23 1.10
C VAL A 51 4.64 7.21 0.89
N GLY A 52 5.29 8.33 1.17
CA GLY A 52 6.73 8.47 1.06
C GLY A 52 7.19 9.74 1.73
N ARG A 53 8.49 9.98 1.71
CA ARG A 53 9.08 11.15 2.37
C ARG A 53 9.29 12.34 1.44
N ASP A 54 9.28 12.11 0.13
CA ASP A 54 9.53 13.14 -0.87
C ASP A 54 8.23 13.41 -1.65
N LEU A 55 7.60 14.53 -1.36
CA LEU A 55 6.33 14.89 -1.99
C LEU A 55 6.46 15.03 -3.51
N ALA A 56 7.55 15.59 -4.00
CA ALA A 56 7.75 15.76 -5.43
C ALA A 56 7.80 14.41 -6.16
N LYS A 57 8.47 13.42 -5.57
CA LYS A 57 8.50 12.06 -6.12
C LYS A 57 7.14 11.39 -6.06
N LEU A 58 6.38 11.62 -4.99
CA LEU A 58 5.03 11.10 -4.87
C LEU A 58 4.12 11.68 -5.94
N GLU A 59 4.21 12.99 -6.18
CA GLU A 59 3.43 13.65 -7.22
C GLU A 59 3.77 13.11 -8.61
N LYS A 60 5.06 12.89 -8.88
CA LYS A 60 5.51 12.32 -10.15
C LYS A 60 4.98 10.89 -10.33
N LEU A 61 5.08 10.07 -9.30
CA LEU A 61 4.59 8.69 -9.35
C LEU A 61 3.07 8.65 -9.49
N SER A 62 2.36 9.56 -8.82
CA SER A 62 0.92 9.72 -8.96
C SER A 62 0.53 9.99 -10.42
N ALA A 63 1.23 10.93 -11.07
CA ALA A 63 0.98 11.27 -12.46
C ALA A 63 1.25 10.08 -13.40
N LEU A 64 2.33 9.33 -13.14
CA LEU A 64 2.72 8.20 -13.98
C LEU A 64 1.83 6.98 -13.80
N SER A 65 1.33 6.75 -12.61
CA SER A 65 0.55 5.55 -12.29
C SER A 65 -0.96 5.73 -12.39
N GLY A 66 -1.43 6.96 -12.25
CA GLY A 66 -2.86 7.24 -12.19
C GLY A 66 -3.45 7.15 -10.78
N VAL A 67 -2.64 6.81 -9.78
CA VAL A 67 -3.08 6.79 -8.38
C VAL A 67 -3.03 8.22 -7.84
N LYS A 68 -4.17 8.75 -7.41
CA LYS A 68 -4.29 10.18 -7.06
C LYS A 68 -4.00 10.52 -5.61
N LYS A 69 -4.21 9.59 -4.70
CA LYS A 69 -4.00 9.85 -3.26
C LYS A 69 -2.52 9.72 -2.91
N ILE A 70 -1.96 10.77 -2.31
CA ILE A 70 -0.57 10.77 -1.85
C ILE A 70 -0.52 11.40 -0.45
N SER A 71 0.47 10.97 0.35
CA SER A 71 0.70 11.53 1.69
C SER A 71 2.16 11.36 2.09
N THR A 72 2.68 12.33 2.83
CA THR A 72 4.00 12.21 3.47
C THR A 72 3.88 11.79 4.94
N ASN A 73 2.67 11.53 5.42
CA ASN A 73 2.40 11.19 6.82
C ASN A 73 1.88 9.76 6.95
N LEU A 74 2.80 8.84 7.23
CA LEU A 74 2.47 7.43 7.41
C LEU A 74 1.54 7.20 8.61
N THR A 75 1.78 7.90 9.72
CA THR A 75 0.98 7.75 10.92
C THR A 75 -0.50 8.07 10.66
N GLU A 76 -0.74 9.14 9.93
CA GLU A 76 -2.11 9.52 9.54
C GLU A 76 -2.76 8.45 8.67
N ALA A 77 -2.02 7.94 7.67
CA ALA A 77 -2.53 6.87 6.80
C ALA A 77 -2.86 5.61 7.60
N LEU A 78 -2.01 5.24 8.55
CA LEU A 78 -2.23 4.07 9.40
C LEU A 78 -3.41 4.25 10.36
N SER A 79 -3.71 5.47 10.76
CA SER A 79 -4.83 5.73 11.68
C SER A 79 -6.19 5.69 11.00
N ASN A 80 -6.23 5.69 9.68
CA ASN A 80 -7.48 5.64 8.94
C ASN A 80 -7.99 4.19 8.86
N PRO A 81 -9.16 3.89 9.48
CA PRO A 81 -9.69 2.52 9.48
C PRO A 81 -10.08 1.98 8.10
N ALA A 82 -10.26 2.86 7.11
CA ALA A 82 -10.55 2.43 5.74
C ALA A 82 -9.32 1.81 5.06
N ASN A 83 -8.11 2.12 5.56
CA ASN A 83 -6.88 1.54 5.05
C ASN A 83 -6.62 0.21 5.76
N ILE A 84 -6.93 -0.89 5.09
CA ILE A 84 -6.90 -2.23 5.67
C ILE A 84 -5.58 -2.93 5.41
N ILE A 85 -4.97 -2.68 4.25
CA ILE A 85 -3.75 -3.34 3.80
C ILE A 85 -2.58 -2.36 3.84
N TYR A 86 -1.44 -2.82 4.34
CA TYR A 86 -0.19 -2.09 4.30
C TYR A 86 0.81 -2.82 3.40
N PHE A 87 1.20 -2.18 2.31
CA PHE A 87 2.23 -2.67 1.39
C PHE A 87 3.52 -1.90 1.61
N ASP A 88 4.64 -2.60 1.81
CA ASP A 88 5.94 -2.00 2.05
C ASP A 88 6.91 -2.32 0.93
N SER A 89 7.47 -1.26 0.34
CA SER A 89 8.49 -1.34 -0.70
C SER A 89 9.79 -0.63 -0.27
N GLN A 90 9.94 -0.35 1.02
CA GLN A 90 11.12 0.35 1.54
C GLN A 90 12.35 -0.54 1.60
N THR A 91 13.51 0.09 1.78
CA THR A 91 14.75 -0.63 2.10
C THR A 91 14.63 -1.29 3.46
N THR A 92 15.40 -2.37 3.68
CA THR A 92 15.28 -3.21 4.88
C THR A 92 15.35 -2.43 6.19
N GLY A 93 16.23 -1.43 6.29
CA GLY A 93 16.41 -0.69 7.54
C GLY A 93 15.19 0.11 7.99
N ARG A 94 14.42 0.63 7.05
CA ARG A 94 13.22 1.43 7.35
C ARG A 94 11.97 0.59 7.45
N ARG A 95 11.96 -0.53 6.75
CA ARG A 95 10.83 -1.43 6.69
C ARG A 95 10.43 -1.95 8.06
N ALA A 96 11.40 -2.33 8.87
CA ALA A 96 11.14 -2.92 10.17
C ALA A 96 10.27 -2.02 11.06
N GLU A 97 10.62 -0.74 11.16
CA GLU A 97 9.85 0.20 11.99
C GLU A 97 8.46 0.46 11.41
N ALA A 98 8.37 0.70 10.10
CA ALA A 98 7.09 0.97 9.46
C ALA A 98 6.14 -0.23 9.57
N VAL A 99 6.65 -1.44 9.40
CA VAL A 99 5.83 -2.65 9.51
C VAL A 99 5.35 -2.84 10.95
N ARG A 100 6.19 -2.55 11.97
CA ARG A 100 5.75 -2.60 13.36
C ARG A 100 4.57 -1.66 13.62
N GLN A 101 4.65 -0.44 13.10
CA GLN A 101 3.57 0.52 13.23
C GLN A 101 2.29 0.01 12.57
N ALA A 102 2.42 -0.59 11.39
CA ALA A 102 1.28 -1.14 10.66
C ALA A 102 0.63 -2.33 11.40
N VAL A 103 1.46 -3.21 12.00
CA VAL A 103 0.96 -4.32 12.80
C VAL A 103 0.19 -3.80 14.01
N LYS A 104 0.73 -2.80 14.71
CA LYS A 104 0.04 -2.18 15.85
C LYS A 104 -1.28 -1.55 15.45
N ALA A 105 -1.37 -1.03 14.24
CA ALA A 105 -2.59 -0.43 13.71
C ALA A 105 -3.60 -1.47 13.21
N GLY A 106 -3.27 -2.75 13.28
CA GLY A 106 -4.17 -3.82 12.86
C GLY A 106 -4.28 -4.04 11.37
N LYS A 107 -3.28 -3.60 10.61
CA LYS A 107 -3.29 -3.74 9.15
C LYS A 107 -2.79 -5.12 8.72
N HIS A 108 -3.27 -5.58 7.57
CA HIS A 108 -2.72 -6.76 6.90
C HIS A 108 -1.45 -6.36 6.17
N ILE A 109 -0.37 -7.10 6.38
CA ILE A 109 0.95 -6.72 5.90
C ILE A 109 1.31 -7.47 4.63
N TYR A 110 1.78 -6.72 3.62
CA TYR A 110 2.33 -7.27 2.40
C TYR A 110 3.65 -6.56 2.11
N CYS A 111 4.75 -7.30 2.02
CA CYS A 111 6.08 -6.73 1.80
C CYS A 111 6.73 -7.34 0.58
N GLU A 112 7.53 -6.52 -0.14
CA GLU A 112 8.43 -7.05 -1.15
C GLU A 112 9.53 -7.85 -0.50
N LYS A 113 9.97 -8.89 -1.20
CA LYS A 113 11.10 -9.71 -0.75
C LYS A 113 12.43 -8.99 -1.01
N PRO A 114 13.45 -9.26 -0.19
CA PRO A 114 13.45 -10.15 0.97
C PRO A 114 12.96 -9.45 2.23
N ILE A 115 12.35 -10.21 3.14
CA ILE A 115 12.00 -9.74 4.48
C ILE A 115 13.15 -10.14 5.41
N ALA A 116 13.60 -9.22 6.27
CA ALA A 116 14.64 -9.52 7.25
C ALA A 116 14.15 -10.62 8.21
N PRO A 117 14.97 -11.65 8.50
CA PRO A 117 14.56 -12.73 9.40
C PRO A 117 14.09 -12.27 10.77
N ALA A 118 14.74 -11.24 11.33
CA ALA A 118 14.34 -10.67 12.62
C ALA A 118 12.94 -10.06 12.56
N LEU A 119 12.60 -9.43 11.44
CA LEU A 119 11.29 -8.85 11.24
C LEU A 119 10.22 -9.94 11.13
N LEU A 120 10.51 -11.00 10.39
CA LEU A 120 9.60 -12.12 10.24
C LEU A 120 9.30 -12.76 11.60
N THR A 121 10.31 -12.97 12.41
CA THR A 121 10.15 -13.49 13.78
C THR A 121 9.27 -12.58 14.62
N SER A 122 9.48 -11.27 14.53
CA SER A 122 8.67 -10.28 15.25
C SER A 122 7.20 -10.34 14.84
N LEU A 123 6.92 -10.51 13.56
CA LEU A 123 5.55 -10.62 13.06
C LEU A 123 4.87 -11.91 13.53
N GLN A 124 5.60 -13.01 13.59
CA GLN A 124 5.06 -14.30 14.02
C GLN A 124 4.69 -14.32 15.51
N ARG A 125 5.29 -13.45 16.32
CA ARG A 125 5.00 -13.35 17.75
C ARG A 125 3.69 -12.60 18.06
N ASN A 126 3.20 -11.88 17.11
CA ASN A 126 1.98 -11.12 17.27
C ASN A 126 0.79 -11.89 16.67
#